data_d4325982634c9207997947a2e5a75bdb
#
_entry.id   d4325982634c9207997947a2e5a75bdb
#
_cell.length_a   1.000
_cell.length_b   1.000
_cell.length_c   1.000
_cell.angle_alpha   90.00
_cell.angle_beta   90.00
_cell.angle_gamma   90.00
#
_symmetry.space_group_name_H-M   'P 1'
#
loop_
_entity.id
_entity.type
_entity.pdbx_description
1 polymer ?
#
loop_
_entity_poly.entity_id
_entity_poly.type
_entity_poly.pdbx_seq_one_letter_code
_entity_poly.pdbx_strand_id
1 'polypeptide(L)'
;MTGVKATNLGLLLRCYEGLRNWRALVMLAAGFVVFALLLALDGMVTVKLQFSSPTIAMIIGAVILLLAVLALLASINGSGLLLVDQADGTAPRGFGAAVFGGIGVTLQAIACLIILGVGFLLVVLVLWALSFLAHIPGVGGFFGFILAGPTMLILAFCYAVLAFGVALMFVALWRGHGMLGSIGRAIDIVIKRPLDTVLHFIVLWLLIVPIMVFVEAVMFGGTMLTMGMYASSSFGGGGYYGGGPFGGGGLMGGVLQSFAGGSMGAATISIAIVFAAVVALFALIQILGTILIFDSLAADTEASSADFLRRRAQNIKAEVEKHRPQTAPAAPQPAPASAAHCTQCGAALTPGDKFCGECGTPVG
;
A
#
# COMPACT_ATOMS: atom_id res chain seq x y z
N MET A 1 -16.84 -22.31 -26.21
CA MET A 1 -16.49 -22.89 -24.91
C MET A 1 -14.98 -23.03 -24.87
N THR A 2 -14.28 -21.98 -24.47
CA THR A 2 -12.82 -22.00 -24.28
C THR A 2 -12.57 -22.78 -23.00
N GLY A 3 -11.94 -23.95 -23.15
CA GLY A 3 -11.63 -24.83 -22.04
C GLY A 3 -10.88 -24.06 -20.96
N VAL A 4 -11.35 -24.15 -19.72
CA VAL A 4 -10.65 -23.73 -18.53
C VAL A 4 -9.28 -24.42 -18.60
N LYS A 5 -8.23 -23.63 -18.99
CA LYS A 5 -6.85 -24.13 -18.91
C LYS A 5 -6.65 -24.51 -17.48
N ALA A 6 -6.37 -25.79 -17.24
CA ALA A 6 -6.11 -26.31 -15.90
C ALA A 6 -5.17 -25.34 -15.20
N THR A 7 -5.68 -24.69 -14.15
CA THR A 7 -4.91 -23.81 -13.30
C THR A 7 -3.67 -24.58 -12.87
N ASN A 8 -2.48 -24.13 -13.28
CA ASN A 8 -1.24 -24.78 -12.88
C ASN A 8 -1.07 -24.57 -11.37
N LEU A 9 -1.75 -25.41 -10.56
CA LEU A 9 -1.63 -25.43 -9.11
C LEU A 9 -0.16 -25.47 -8.68
N GLY A 10 0.70 -26.14 -9.49
CA GLY A 10 2.15 -26.13 -9.29
C GLY A 10 2.77 -24.73 -9.33
N LEU A 11 2.20 -23.80 -10.11
CA LEU A 11 2.69 -22.43 -10.15
C LEU A 11 2.39 -21.69 -8.84
N LEU A 12 1.20 -21.89 -8.25
CA LEU A 12 0.83 -21.27 -6.99
C LEU A 12 1.62 -21.81 -5.80
N LEU A 13 2.07 -23.08 -5.83
CA LEU A 13 2.96 -23.63 -4.80
C LEU A 13 4.31 -22.89 -4.72
N ARG A 14 4.72 -22.23 -5.81
CA ARG A 14 5.91 -21.37 -5.80
C ARG A 14 5.78 -20.13 -4.92
N CYS A 15 4.57 -19.79 -4.43
CA CYS A 15 4.40 -18.68 -3.48
C CYS A 15 5.23 -18.88 -2.20
N TYR A 16 5.51 -20.13 -1.80
CA TYR A 16 6.39 -20.42 -0.67
C TYR A 16 7.88 -20.10 -0.93
N GLU A 17 8.30 -19.96 -2.19
CA GLU A 17 9.65 -19.50 -2.53
C GLU A 17 9.93 -18.07 -2.04
N GLY A 18 8.87 -17.27 -1.77
CA GLY A 18 8.98 -15.94 -1.17
C GLY A 18 9.71 -15.94 0.17
N LEU A 19 9.62 -17.03 0.94
CA LEU A 19 10.34 -17.20 2.20
C LEU A 19 11.86 -17.26 2.06
N ARG A 20 12.39 -17.57 0.88
CA ARG A 20 13.83 -17.54 0.59
C ARG A 20 14.38 -16.12 0.43
N ASN A 21 13.52 -15.12 0.21
CA ASN A 21 13.94 -13.74 0.08
C ASN A 21 14.06 -13.08 1.46
N TRP A 22 15.20 -13.31 2.12
CA TRP A 22 15.46 -12.76 3.45
C TRP A 22 15.41 -11.22 3.47
N ARG A 23 15.73 -10.54 2.34
CA ARG A 23 15.66 -9.05 2.24
C ARG A 23 14.23 -8.57 2.31
N ALA A 24 13.32 -9.21 1.59
CA ALA A 24 11.88 -8.90 1.64
C ALA A 24 11.31 -9.21 3.04
N LEU A 25 11.74 -10.34 3.65
CA LEU A 25 11.33 -10.70 5.00
C LEU A 25 11.77 -9.66 6.04
N VAL A 26 13.05 -9.29 6.04
CA VAL A 26 13.59 -8.28 6.98
C VAL A 26 12.89 -6.94 6.78
N MET A 27 12.66 -6.52 5.53
CA MET A 27 11.98 -5.27 5.24
C MET A 27 10.56 -5.26 5.77
N LEU A 28 9.80 -6.32 5.54
CA LEU A 28 8.43 -6.44 5.98
C LEU A 28 8.33 -6.56 7.51
N ALA A 29 9.18 -7.41 8.12
CA ALA A 29 9.25 -7.54 9.58
C ALA A 29 9.63 -6.22 10.26
N ALA A 30 10.62 -5.49 9.72
CA ALA A 30 10.97 -4.17 10.21
C ALA A 30 9.81 -3.18 10.14
N GLY A 31 9.02 -3.22 9.05
CA GLY A 31 7.82 -2.39 8.92
C GLY A 31 6.76 -2.70 9.99
N PHE A 32 6.50 -3.98 10.26
CA PHE A 32 5.59 -4.38 11.34
C PHE A 32 6.11 -3.97 12.72
N VAL A 33 7.42 -4.10 12.98
CA VAL A 33 8.02 -3.66 14.24
C VAL A 33 7.91 -2.15 14.39
N VAL A 34 8.22 -1.36 13.37
CA VAL A 34 8.06 0.11 13.40
C VAL A 34 6.60 0.48 13.62
N PHE A 35 5.68 -0.18 12.95
CA PHE A 35 4.24 0.01 13.15
C PHE A 35 3.84 -0.24 14.61
N ALA A 36 4.26 -1.37 15.20
CA ALA A 36 3.96 -1.72 16.57
C ALA A 36 4.56 -0.71 17.57
N LEU A 37 5.80 -0.25 17.35
CA LEU A 37 6.46 0.75 18.18
C LEU A 37 5.76 2.11 18.10
N LEU A 38 5.32 2.53 16.92
CA LEU A 38 4.56 3.77 16.77
C LEU A 38 3.19 3.69 17.43
N LEU A 39 2.49 2.55 17.35
CA LEU A 39 1.25 2.34 18.11
C LEU A 39 1.47 2.36 19.61
N ALA A 40 2.58 1.78 20.09
CA ALA A 40 2.95 1.85 21.49
C ALA A 40 3.21 3.31 21.95
N LEU A 41 3.91 4.08 21.12
CA LEU A 41 4.15 5.49 21.36
C LEU A 41 2.83 6.27 21.37
N ASP A 42 1.93 6.00 20.46
CA ASP A 42 0.60 6.59 20.40
C ASP A 42 -0.18 6.35 21.69
N GLY A 43 -0.22 5.10 22.15
CA GLY A 43 -0.85 4.74 23.42
C GLY A 43 -0.27 5.49 24.62
N MET A 44 1.07 5.59 24.72
CA MET A 44 1.73 6.31 25.82
C MET A 44 1.42 7.80 25.79
N VAL A 45 1.44 8.44 24.62
CA VAL A 45 1.19 9.86 24.44
C VAL A 45 -0.27 10.19 24.73
N THR A 46 -1.18 9.39 24.18
CA THR A 46 -2.63 9.58 24.34
C THR A 46 -3.03 9.48 25.81
N VAL A 47 -2.57 8.45 26.53
CA VAL A 47 -2.87 8.28 27.95
C VAL A 47 -2.36 9.46 28.79
N LYS A 48 -1.17 9.97 28.51
CA LYS A 48 -0.61 11.13 29.26
C LYS A 48 -1.35 12.42 28.98
N LEU A 49 -1.77 12.66 27.75
CA LEU A 49 -2.39 13.93 27.33
C LEU A 49 -3.91 13.94 27.47
N GLN A 50 -4.56 12.79 27.59
CA GLN A 50 -6.02 12.67 27.61
C GLN A 50 -6.66 13.47 28.75
N PHE A 51 -5.99 13.54 29.94
CA PHE A 51 -6.48 14.25 31.10
C PHE A 51 -6.20 15.76 31.10
N SER A 52 -5.13 16.19 30.37
CA SER A 52 -4.75 17.61 30.30
C SER A 52 -5.37 18.31 29.08
N SER A 53 -5.43 17.66 27.93
CA SER A 53 -5.89 18.26 26.68
C SER A 53 -6.39 17.18 25.72
N PRO A 54 -7.63 16.72 25.82
CA PRO A 54 -8.15 15.60 25.01
C PRO A 54 -8.10 15.87 23.50
N THR A 55 -8.32 17.12 23.08
CA THR A 55 -8.24 17.50 21.66
C THR A 55 -6.82 17.38 21.11
N ILE A 56 -5.81 17.82 21.88
CA ILE A 56 -4.40 17.71 21.48
C ILE A 56 -4.00 16.23 21.44
N ALA A 57 -4.42 15.43 22.43
CA ALA A 57 -4.19 13.98 22.42
C ALA A 57 -4.72 13.30 21.15
N MET A 58 -5.95 13.64 20.76
CA MET A 58 -6.57 13.09 19.56
C MET A 58 -5.83 13.50 18.28
N ILE A 59 -5.38 14.74 18.14
CA ILE A 59 -4.64 15.22 16.97
C ILE A 59 -3.27 14.52 16.88
N ILE A 60 -2.53 14.48 17.99
CA ILE A 60 -1.20 13.84 18.02
C ILE A 60 -1.35 12.33 17.73
N GLY A 61 -2.32 11.67 18.36
CA GLY A 61 -2.61 10.26 18.10
C GLY A 61 -2.95 9.99 16.63
N ALA A 62 -3.80 10.79 16.03
CA ALA A 62 -4.12 10.66 14.60
C ALA A 62 -2.88 10.81 13.69
N VAL A 63 -1.95 11.72 14.02
CA VAL A 63 -0.70 11.90 13.26
C VAL A 63 0.22 10.70 13.45
N ILE A 64 0.39 10.20 14.67
CA ILE A 64 1.23 9.01 14.92
C ILE A 64 0.65 7.78 14.22
N LEU A 65 -0.67 7.58 14.30
CA LEU A 65 -1.35 6.48 13.59
C LEU A 65 -1.17 6.57 12.08
N LEU A 66 -1.31 7.78 11.52
CA LEU A 66 -1.07 8.00 10.09
C LEU A 66 0.37 7.64 9.69
N LEU A 67 1.36 8.07 10.47
CA LEU A 67 2.77 7.73 10.22
C LEU A 67 3.02 6.22 10.35
N ALA A 68 2.40 5.56 11.33
CA ALA A 68 2.50 4.11 11.50
C ALA A 68 1.95 3.36 10.28
N VAL A 69 0.77 3.75 9.80
CA VAL A 69 0.16 3.15 8.60
C VAL A 69 1.01 3.40 7.36
N LEU A 70 1.52 4.61 7.18
CA LEU A 70 2.39 4.93 6.03
C LEU A 70 3.70 4.13 6.05
N ALA A 71 4.32 3.95 7.23
CA ALA A 71 5.52 3.14 7.37
C ALA A 71 5.25 1.67 7.05
N LEU A 72 4.14 1.12 7.51
CA LEU A 72 3.72 -0.25 7.20
C LEU A 72 3.46 -0.43 5.70
N LEU A 73 2.69 0.47 5.09
CA LEU A 73 2.43 0.43 3.63
C LEU A 73 3.71 0.54 2.82
N ALA A 74 4.64 1.42 3.21
CA ALA A 74 5.94 1.55 2.54
C ALA A 74 6.76 0.27 2.63
N SER A 75 6.73 -0.44 3.76
CA SER A 75 7.43 -1.72 3.92
C SER A 75 6.78 -2.84 3.11
N ILE A 76 5.46 -2.90 3.05
CA ILE A 76 4.72 -3.87 2.20
C ILE A 76 5.05 -3.62 0.72
N ASN A 77 5.00 -2.37 0.27
CA ASN A 77 5.30 -2.03 -1.12
C ASN A 77 6.77 -2.28 -1.47
N GLY A 78 7.69 -1.96 -0.57
CA GLY A 78 9.10 -2.26 -0.77
C GLY A 78 9.41 -3.75 -0.83
N SER A 79 8.75 -4.55 0.02
CA SER A 79 8.83 -6.01 -0.04
C SER A 79 8.23 -6.56 -1.34
N GLY A 80 7.11 -5.97 -1.81
CA GLY A 80 6.51 -6.29 -3.11
C GLY A 80 7.48 -6.05 -4.26
N LEU A 81 8.21 -4.93 -4.26
CA LEU A 81 9.24 -4.64 -5.27
C LEU A 81 10.38 -5.67 -5.27
N LEU A 82 10.84 -6.13 -4.08
CA LEU A 82 11.88 -7.16 -3.97
C LEU A 82 11.38 -8.55 -4.42
N LEU A 83 10.10 -8.84 -4.20
CA LEU A 83 9.48 -10.10 -4.66
C LEU A 83 9.19 -10.11 -6.15
N VAL A 84 8.92 -8.96 -6.77
CA VAL A 84 8.84 -8.83 -8.24
C VAL A 84 10.20 -9.10 -8.86
N ASP A 85 11.30 -8.54 -8.33
CA ASP A 85 12.65 -8.83 -8.82
C ASP A 85 12.95 -10.34 -8.74
N GLN A 86 12.50 -11.00 -7.65
CA GLN A 86 12.66 -12.46 -7.49
C GLN A 86 11.81 -13.24 -8.51
N ALA A 87 10.54 -12.82 -8.74
CA ALA A 87 9.65 -13.49 -9.69
C ALA A 87 10.19 -13.40 -11.12
N ASP A 88 10.82 -12.27 -11.47
CA ASP A 88 11.43 -12.05 -12.78
C ASP A 88 12.82 -12.69 -12.92
N GLY A 89 13.38 -13.27 -11.85
CA GLY A 89 14.73 -13.82 -11.84
C GLY A 89 15.83 -12.78 -12.01
N THR A 90 15.53 -11.51 -11.78
CA THR A 90 16.49 -10.42 -11.88
C THR A 90 17.30 -10.25 -10.60
N ALA A 91 18.46 -9.57 -10.69
CA ALA A 91 19.24 -9.28 -9.50
C ALA A 91 18.43 -8.40 -8.54
N PRO A 92 18.30 -8.81 -7.25
CA PRO A 92 17.48 -8.06 -6.30
C PRO A 92 18.08 -6.67 -6.06
N ARG A 93 17.24 -5.64 -6.15
CA ARG A 93 17.64 -4.25 -5.87
C ARG A 93 18.16 -4.10 -4.44
N GLY A 94 19.00 -3.06 -4.22
CA GLY A 94 19.54 -2.76 -2.89
C GLY A 94 18.44 -2.39 -1.90
N PHE A 95 18.66 -2.66 -0.60
CA PHE A 95 17.69 -2.39 0.46
C PHE A 95 17.21 -0.93 0.49
N GLY A 96 18.15 0.05 0.38
CA GLY A 96 17.79 1.46 0.29
C GLY A 96 16.90 1.80 -0.90
N ALA A 97 17.21 1.26 -2.09
CA ALA A 97 16.40 1.44 -3.28
C ALA A 97 14.97 0.85 -3.12
N ALA A 98 14.85 -0.27 -2.40
CA ALA A 98 13.55 -0.88 -2.09
C ALA A 98 12.74 -0.01 -1.11
N VAL A 99 13.37 0.58 -0.08
CA VAL A 99 12.70 1.50 0.86
C VAL A 99 12.18 2.74 0.13
N PHE A 100 13.04 3.46 -0.60
CA PHE A 100 12.62 4.67 -1.32
C PHE A 100 11.62 4.35 -2.43
N GLY A 101 11.80 3.25 -3.15
CA GLY A 101 10.83 2.75 -4.12
C GLY A 101 9.50 2.43 -3.48
N GLY A 102 9.50 1.77 -2.31
CA GLY A 102 8.31 1.45 -1.53
C GLY A 102 7.53 2.69 -1.11
N ILE A 103 8.21 3.76 -0.66
CA ILE A 103 7.58 5.05 -0.35
C ILE A 103 6.92 5.65 -1.60
N GLY A 104 7.64 5.66 -2.74
CA GLY A 104 7.11 6.17 -3.99
C GLY A 104 5.87 5.42 -4.47
N VAL A 105 5.90 4.08 -4.41
CA VAL A 105 4.74 3.24 -4.74
C VAL A 105 3.59 3.45 -3.75
N THR A 106 3.88 3.67 -2.46
CA THR A 106 2.85 3.96 -1.46
C THR A 106 2.07 5.23 -1.78
N LEU A 107 2.75 6.30 -2.18
CA LEU A 107 2.09 7.54 -2.60
C LEU A 107 1.22 7.33 -3.84
N GLN A 108 1.72 6.57 -4.83
CA GLN A 108 0.94 6.21 -6.01
C GLN A 108 -0.26 5.33 -5.67
N ALA A 109 -0.09 4.36 -4.78
CA ALA A 109 -1.16 3.48 -4.32
C ALA A 109 -2.27 4.25 -3.60
N ILE A 110 -1.92 5.20 -2.72
CA ILE A 110 -2.88 6.08 -2.05
C ILE A 110 -3.68 6.88 -3.09
N ALA A 111 -3.01 7.48 -4.08
CA ALA A 111 -3.70 8.20 -5.15
C ALA A 111 -4.64 7.29 -5.94
N CYS A 112 -4.22 6.07 -6.28
CA CYS A 112 -5.07 5.08 -6.94
C CYS A 112 -6.28 4.68 -6.09
N LEU A 113 -6.09 4.46 -4.79
CA LEU A 113 -7.18 4.13 -3.86
C LEU A 113 -8.19 5.27 -3.73
N ILE A 114 -7.73 6.53 -3.74
CA ILE A 114 -8.62 7.71 -3.75
C ILE A 114 -9.44 7.72 -5.05
N ILE A 115 -8.82 7.52 -6.21
CA ILE A 115 -9.52 7.48 -7.50
C ILE A 115 -10.57 6.36 -7.52
N LEU A 116 -10.21 5.15 -7.09
CA LEU A 116 -11.13 4.02 -7.00
C LEU A 116 -12.25 4.27 -5.99
N GLY A 117 -11.91 4.85 -4.82
CA GLY A 117 -12.87 5.21 -3.79
C GLY A 117 -13.88 6.25 -4.26
N VAL A 118 -13.43 7.29 -4.96
CA VAL A 118 -14.32 8.30 -5.59
C VAL A 118 -15.20 7.65 -6.64
N GLY A 119 -14.65 6.78 -7.50
CA GLY A 119 -15.43 6.03 -8.48
C GLY A 119 -16.51 5.16 -7.85
N PHE A 120 -16.18 4.43 -6.79
CA PHE A 120 -17.13 3.63 -6.03
C PHE A 120 -18.20 4.49 -5.36
N LEU A 121 -17.79 5.60 -4.73
CA LEU A 121 -18.73 6.55 -4.10
C LEU A 121 -19.73 7.11 -5.11
N LEU A 122 -19.30 7.43 -6.33
CA LEU A 122 -20.19 7.89 -7.39
C LEU A 122 -21.22 6.83 -7.76
N VAL A 123 -20.82 5.55 -7.87
CA VAL A 123 -21.76 4.44 -8.11
C VAL A 123 -22.77 4.33 -6.97
N VAL A 124 -22.32 4.35 -5.72
CA VAL A 124 -23.19 4.32 -4.53
C VAL A 124 -24.17 5.49 -4.53
N LEU A 125 -23.69 6.69 -4.86
CA LEU A 125 -24.53 7.91 -4.90
C LEU A 125 -25.61 7.83 -5.98
N VAL A 126 -25.28 7.30 -7.17
CA VAL A 126 -26.27 7.06 -8.22
C VAL A 126 -27.32 6.04 -7.79
N LEU A 127 -26.92 4.92 -7.20
CA LEU A 127 -27.83 3.90 -6.71
C LEU A 127 -28.69 4.42 -5.55
N TRP A 128 -28.11 5.25 -4.67
CA TRP A 128 -28.85 5.92 -3.60
C TRP A 128 -29.89 6.89 -4.17
N ALA A 129 -29.52 7.69 -5.17
CA ALA A 129 -30.47 8.58 -5.85
C ALA A 129 -31.64 7.78 -6.49
N LEU A 130 -31.35 6.63 -7.12
CA LEU A 130 -32.38 5.76 -7.66
C LEU A 130 -33.31 5.19 -6.58
N SER A 131 -32.78 4.97 -5.36
CA SER A 131 -33.61 4.46 -4.24
C SER A 131 -34.72 5.45 -3.81
N PHE A 132 -34.63 6.74 -4.15
CA PHE A 132 -35.72 7.71 -3.88
C PHE A 132 -37.04 7.37 -4.59
N LEU A 133 -36.95 6.65 -5.74
CA LEU A 133 -38.16 6.19 -6.42
C LEU A 133 -38.99 5.26 -5.53
N ALA A 134 -38.36 4.52 -4.62
CA ALA A 134 -39.05 3.65 -3.68
C ALA A 134 -39.83 4.41 -2.60
N HIS A 135 -39.60 5.73 -2.44
CA HIS A 135 -40.30 6.56 -1.46
C HIS A 135 -41.55 7.28 -2.02
N ILE A 136 -41.86 7.09 -3.31
CA ILE A 136 -43.03 7.73 -3.94
C ILE A 136 -44.32 7.11 -3.38
N PRO A 137 -45.28 7.91 -2.80
CA PRO A 137 -46.52 7.38 -2.27
C PRO A 137 -47.34 6.65 -3.35
N GLY A 138 -47.85 5.46 -3.03
CA GLY A 138 -48.68 4.65 -3.91
C GLY A 138 -47.94 3.69 -4.84
N VAL A 139 -46.79 4.09 -5.39
CA VAL A 139 -45.99 3.25 -6.34
C VAL A 139 -44.63 2.85 -5.82
N GLY A 140 -44.17 3.43 -4.70
CA GLY A 140 -42.85 3.22 -4.15
C GLY A 140 -42.52 1.77 -3.82
N GLY A 141 -43.50 1.01 -3.31
CA GLY A 141 -43.34 -0.42 -3.02
C GLY A 141 -42.98 -1.25 -4.27
N PHE A 142 -43.58 -0.92 -5.42
CA PHE A 142 -43.26 -1.57 -6.70
C PHE A 142 -41.84 -1.26 -7.17
N PHE A 143 -41.44 0.00 -7.11
CA PHE A 143 -40.04 0.40 -7.45
C PHE A 143 -39.03 -0.20 -6.47
N GLY A 144 -39.31 -0.23 -5.17
CA GLY A 144 -38.46 -0.86 -4.18
C GLY A 144 -38.22 -2.35 -4.49
N PHE A 145 -39.29 -3.07 -4.84
CA PHE A 145 -39.19 -4.48 -5.21
C PHE A 145 -38.33 -4.70 -6.47
N ILE A 146 -38.55 -3.90 -7.52
CA ILE A 146 -37.81 -4.05 -8.78
C ILE A 146 -36.34 -3.61 -8.64
N LEU A 147 -36.04 -2.53 -7.91
CA LEU A 147 -34.71 -1.95 -7.82
C LEU A 147 -33.82 -2.66 -6.80
N ALA A 148 -34.34 -3.27 -5.75
CA ALA A 148 -33.55 -3.86 -4.68
C ALA A 148 -32.60 -4.97 -5.18
N GLY A 149 -33.08 -5.87 -6.03
CA GLY A 149 -32.26 -6.95 -6.60
C GLY A 149 -31.10 -6.44 -7.46
N PRO A 150 -31.37 -5.63 -8.50
CA PRO A 150 -30.29 -5.06 -9.33
C PRO A 150 -29.30 -4.20 -8.55
N THR A 151 -29.75 -3.37 -7.60
CA THR A 151 -28.84 -2.55 -6.79
C THR A 151 -27.89 -3.42 -5.94
N MET A 152 -28.42 -4.47 -5.31
CA MET A 152 -27.61 -5.43 -4.57
C MET A 152 -26.55 -6.10 -5.47
N LEU A 153 -26.94 -6.55 -6.67
CA LEU A 153 -26.03 -7.21 -7.59
C LEU A 153 -24.93 -6.25 -8.09
N ILE A 154 -25.29 -5.02 -8.42
CA ILE A 154 -24.31 -4.00 -8.85
C ILE A 154 -23.32 -3.71 -7.72
N LEU A 155 -23.78 -3.49 -6.50
CA LEU A 155 -22.91 -3.24 -5.35
C LEU A 155 -22.01 -4.45 -5.05
N ALA A 156 -22.55 -5.66 -5.08
CA ALA A 156 -21.78 -6.88 -4.88
C ALA A 156 -20.68 -7.05 -5.95
N PHE A 157 -21.02 -6.77 -7.22
CA PHE A 157 -20.04 -6.79 -8.31
C PHE A 157 -18.97 -5.72 -8.14
N CYS A 158 -19.35 -4.48 -7.83
CA CYS A 158 -18.38 -3.40 -7.57
C CYS A 158 -17.46 -3.73 -6.39
N TYR A 159 -18.02 -4.31 -5.32
CA TYR A 159 -17.24 -4.75 -4.17
C TYR A 159 -16.24 -5.86 -4.55
N ALA A 160 -16.66 -6.84 -5.34
CA ALA A 160 -15.78 -7.90 -5.82
C ALA A 160 -14.65 -7.34 -6.71
N VAL A 161 -14.97 -6.40 -7.61
CA VAL A 161 -13.98 -5.71 -8.45
C VAL A 161 -12.97 -4.95 -7.59
N LEU A 162 -13.42 -4.27 -6.54
CA LEU A 162 -12.53 -3.57 -5.61
C LEU A 162 -11.67 -4.56 -4.80
N ALA A 163 -12.28 -5.61 -4.24
CA ALA A 163 -11.57 -6.56 -3.38
C ALA A 163 -10.41 -7.27 -4.11
N PHE A 164 -10.65 -7.76 -5.32
CA PHE A 164 -9.62 -8.43 -6.13
C PHE A 164 -8.79 -7.44 -6.94
N GLY A 165 -9.42 -6.38 -7.45
CA GLY A 165 -8.77 -5.37 -8.29
C GLY A 165 -7.70 -4.58 -7.53
N VAL A 166 -7.94 -4.25 -6.25
CA VAL A 166 -6.95 -3.54 -5.43
C VAL A 166 -5.68 -4.38 -5.25
N ALA A 167 -5.81 -5.68 -4.99
CA ALA A 167 -4.64 -6.56 -4.87
C ALA A 167 -3.82 -6.63 -6.17
N LEU A 168 -4.49 -6.79 -7.31
CA LEU A 168 -3.86 -6.81 -8.63
C LEU A 168 -3.28 -5.44 -9.03
N MET A 169 -3.92 -4.34 -8.62
CA MET A 169 -3.44 -2.99 -8.83
C MET A 169 -2.09 -2.74 -8.12
N PHE A 170 -1.92 -3.23 -6.90
CA PHE A 170 -0.62 -3.15 -6.21
C PHE A 170 0.48 -3.86 -6.99
N VAL A 171 0.21 -5.05 -7.52
CA VAL A 171 1.19 -5.77 -8.35
C VAL A 171 1.51 -4.99 -9.63
N ALA A 172 0.50 -4.41 -10.29
CA ALA A 172 0.72 -3.59 -11.46
C ALA A 172 1.57 -2.34 -11.16
N LEU A 173 1.42 -1.72 -9.97
CA LEU A 173 2.27 -0.63 -9.51
C LEU A 173 3.72 -1.10 -9.28
N TRP A 174 3.94 -2.26 -8.67
CA TRP A 174 5.28 -2.83 -8.46
C TRP A 174 5.98 -3.15 -9.79
N ARG A 175 5.22 -3.49 -10.83
CA ARG A 175 5.72 -3.69 -12.19
C ARG A 175 5.89 -2.39 -12.99
N GLY A 176 5.65 -1.23 -12.36
CA GLY A 176 5.92 0.08 -12.96
C GLY A 176 4.93 0.55 -14.02
N HIS A 177 3.69 0.03 -14.03
CA HIS A 177 2.68 0.44 -15.03
C HIS A 177 2.18 1.88 -14.86
N GLY A 178 2.56 2.59 -13.79
CA GLY A 178 2.07 3.91 -13.42
C GLY A 178 0.62 3.88 -12.90
N MET A 179 0.13 4.97 -12.31
CA MET A 179 -1.14 5.00 -11.59
C MET A 179 -2.34 4.56 -12.44
N LEU A 180 -2.62 5.28 -13.54
CA LEU A 180 -3.78 4.98 -14.40
C LEU A 180 -3.64 3.65 -15.14
N GLY A 181 -2.40 3.29 -15.53
CA GLY A 181 -2.11 2.00 -16.13
C GLY A 181 -2.39 0.83 -15.18
N SER A 182 -2.05 0.97 -13.91
CA SER A 182 -2.27 -0.06 -12.89
C SER A 182 -3.75 -0.26 -12.58
N ILE A 183 -4.52 0.83 -12.46
CA ILE A 183 -5.98 0.77 -12.31
C ILE A 183 -6.62 0.08 -13.53
N GLY A 184 -6.28 0.55 -14.74
CA GLY A 184 -6.84 -0.02 -15.97
C GLY A 184 -6.51 -1.50 -16.13
N ARG A 185 -5.25 -1.90 -15.85
CA ARG A 185 -4.83 -3.30 -15.94
C ARG A 185 -5.56 -4.20 -14.94
N ALA A 186 -5.70 -3.75 -13.70
CA ALA A 186 -6.43 -4.49 -12.67
C ALA A 186 -7.91 -4.67 -13.04
N ILE A 187 -8.55 -3.61 -13.51
CA ILE A 187 -9.96 -3.63 -13.96
C ILE A 187 -10.12 -4.57 -15.16
N ASP A 188 -9.23 -4.49 -16.15
CA ASP A 188 -9.28 -5.37 -17.33
C ASP A 188 -9.21 -6.85 -16.95
N ILE A 189 -8.32 -7.23 -16.04
CA ILE A 189 -8.18 -8.61 -15.58
C ILE A 189 -9.47 -9.08 -14.89
N VAL A 190 -9.97 -8.30 -13.92
CA VAL A 190 -11.14 -8.70 -13.11
C VAL A 190 -12.41 -8.75 -13.96
N ILE A 191 -12.62 -7.81 -14.89
CA ILE A 191 -13.84 -7.77 -15.71
C ILE A 191 -13.81 -8.82 -16.83
N LYS A 192 -12.66 -9.01 -17.49
CA LYS A 192 -12.56 -9.96 -18.61
C LYS A 192 -12.51 -11.42 -18.14
N ARG A 193 -11.98 -11.68 -16.95
CA ARG A 193 -11.80 -13.03 -16.39
C ARG A 193 -12.22 -13.10 -14.92
N PRO A 194 -13.50 -12.80 -14.58
CA PRO A 194 -13.92 -12.73 -13.18
C PRO A 194 -13.80 -14.08 -12.47
N LEU A 195 -14.22 -15.17 -13.13
CA LEU A 195 -14.19 -16.51 -12.55
C LEU A 195 -12.75 -17.01 -12.34
N ASP A 196 -11.87 -16.80 -13.32
CA ASP A 196 -10.47 -17.19 -13.20
C ASP A 196 -9.79 -16.42 -12.07
N THR A 197 -10.06 -15.12 -11.96
CA THR A 197 -9.52 -14.28 -10.88
C THR A 197 -9.96 -14.79 -9.51
N VAL A 198 -11.27 -14.97 -9.32
CA VAL A 198 -11.82 -15.45 -8.06
C VAL A 198 -11.27 -16.84 -7.71
N LEU A 199 -11.21 -17.76 -8.68
CA LEU A 199 -10.71 -19.12 -8.47
C LEU A 199 -9.24 -19.13 -8.02
N HIS A 200 -8.38 -18.32 -8.65
CA HIS A 200 -6.97 -18.24 -8.26
C HIS A 200 -6.80 -17.69 -6.84
N PHE A 201 -7.56 -16.67 -6.45
CA PHE A 201 -7.53 -16.14 -5.09
C PHE A 201 -8.08 -17.14 -4.07
N ILE A 202 -9.17 -17.88 -4.39
CA ILE A 202 -9.69 -18.94 -3.52
C ILE A 202 -8.64 -20.02 -3.30
N VAL A 203 -7.98 -20.46 -4.37
CA VAL A 203 -6.91 -21.48 -4.26
C VAL A 203 -5.74 -20.96 -3.42
N LEU A 204 -5.33 -19.70 -3.63
CA LEU A 204 -4.27 -19.08 -2.83
C LEU A 204 -4.66 -19.02 -1.34
N TRP A 205 -5.90 -18.61 -1.03
CA TRP A 205 -6.38 -18.55 0.35
C TRP A 205 -6.53 -19.94 0.97
N LEU A 206 -7.03 -20.91 0.21
CA LEU A 206 -7.12 -22.29 0.67
C LEU A 206 -5.74 -22.89 1.02
N LEU A 207 -4.71 -22.44 0.32
CA LEU A 207 -3.33 -22.87 0.56
C LEU A 207 -2.73 -22.22 1.82
N ILE A 208 -3.04 -20.95 2.09
CA ILE A 208 -2.41 -20.15 3.16
C ILE A 208 -3.21 -20.22 4.47
N VAL A 209 -4.54 -20.03 4.40
CA VAL A 209 -5.40 -19.81 5.57
C VAL A 209 -5.37 -20.98 6.57
N PRO A 210 -5.42 -22.26 6.19
CA PRO A 210 -5.38 -23.35 7.16
C PRO A 210 -4.08 -23.36 7.97
N ILE A 211 -2.96 -23.09 7.32
CA ILE A 211 -1.65 -23.04 7.98
C ILE A 211 -1.57 -21.82 8.89
N MET A 212 -2.04 -20.68 8.39
CA MET A 212 -2.07 -19.43 9.15
C MET A 212 -2.92 -19.57 10.42
N VAL A 213 -4.14 -20.08 10.30
CA VAL A 213 -5.06 -20.30 11.43
C VAL A 213 -4.45 -21.27 12.46
N PHE A 214 -3.80 -22.34 12.01
CA PHE A 214 -3.12 -23.28 12.91
C PHE A 214 -1.98 -22.59 13.67
N VAL A 215 -1.10 -21.87 12.97
CA VAL A 215 0.03 -21.16 13.59
C VAL A 215 -0.46 -20.06 14.54
N GLU A 216 -1.47 -19.28 14.14
CA GLU A 216 -2.05 -18.25 15.00
C GLU A 216 -2.72 -18.84 16.24
N ALA A 217 -3.40 -19.97 16.12
CA ALA A 217 -4.01 -20.66 17.27
C ALA A 217 -2.94 -21.11 18.28
N VAL A 218 -1.81 -21.67 17.80
CA VAL A 218 -0.68 -22.07 18.65
C VAL A 218 -0.05 -20.84 19.31
N MET A 219 0.17 -19.76 18.54
CA MET A 219 0.72 -18.50 19.05
C MET A 219 -0.21 -17.87 20.08
N PHE A 220 -1.51 -17.87 19.84
CA PHE A 220 -2.50 -17.35 20.77
C PHE A 220 -2.50 -18.14 22.09
N GLY A 221 -2.47 -19.48 22.00
CA GLY A 221 -2.34 -20.33 23.21
C GLY A 221 -1.07 -20.05 23.99
N GLY A 222 0.07 -19.92 23.31
CA GLY A 222 1.34 -19.52 23.94
C GLY A 222 1.27 -18.14 24.61
N THR A 223 0.62 -17.18 23.94
CA THR A 223 0.43 -15.83 24.50
C THR A 223 -0.41 -15.84 25.76
N MET A 224 -1.52 -16.59 25.76
CA MET A 224 -2.39 -16.72 26.95
C MET A 224 -1.64 -17.30 28.15
N LEU A 225 -0.85 -18.36 27.92
CA LEU A 225 -0.03 -18.95 28.97
C LEU A 225 1.04 -17.99 29.47
N THR A 226 1.74 -17.30 28.59
CA THR A 226 2.78 -16.33 28.94
C THR A 226 2.19 -15.16 29.74
N MET A 227 1.07 -14.58 29.27
CA MET A 227 0.40 -13.51 30.00
C MET A 227 -0.11 -13.95 31.38
N GLY A 228 -0.61 -15.19 31.49
CA GLY A 228 -0.99 -15.80 32.77
C GLY A 228 0.18 -15.88 33.75
N MET A 229 1.37 -16.29 33.29
CA MET A 229 2.58 -16.35 34.11
C MET A 229 3.02 -14.95 34.61
N TYR A 230 3.02 -13.95 33.72
CA TYR A 230 3.39 -12.57 34.10
C TYR A 230 2.33 -11.89 34.98
N ALA A 231 1.04 -12.19 34.76
CA ALA A 231 -0.03 -11.69 35.63
C ALA A 231 0.06 -12.28 37.06
N SER A 232 0.38 -13.56 37.20
CA SER A 232 0.52 -14.20 38.50
C SER A 232 1.71 -13.68 39.30
N SER A 233 2.79 -13.27 38.63
CA SER A 233 3.95 -12.67 39.31
C SER A 233 3.70 -11.23 39.82
N SER A 234 2.65 -10.56 39.33
CA SER A 234 2.25 -9.21 39.72
C SER A 234 1.26 -9.20 40.88
N PHE A 235 0.85 -10.35 41.42
CA PHE A 235 -0.13 -10.50 42.53
C PHE A 235 0.36 -10.01 43.92
N GLY A 236 1.55 -9.42 44.01
CA GLY A 236 2.05 -8.80 45.24
C GLY A 236 1.53 -7.39 45.54
N GLY A 237 0.72 -6.79 44.69
CA GLY A 237 0.20 -5.42 44.88
C GLY A 237 -1.24 -5.32 44.40
N GLY A 238 -2.17 -5.26 45.36
CA GLY A 238 -3.62 -5.29 45.18
C GLY A 238 -4.18 -4.38 44.10
N GLY A 239 -5.03 -4.94 43.28
CA GLY A 239 -5.84 -4.24 42.28
C GLY A 239 -6.73 -5.21 41.51
N TYR A 240 -7.88 -5.55 42.09
CA TYR A 240 -8.97 -6.24 41.42
C TYR A 240 -9.48 -5.33 40.30
N TYR A 241 -9.16 -5.66 39.01
CA TYR A 241 -10.01 -5.30 37.89
C TYR A 241 -10.28 -6.55 37.10
N GLY A 242 -11.42 -7.17 37.42
CA GLY A 242 -11.99 -8.28 36.70
C GLY A 242 -12.42 -7.84 35.30
N GLY A 243 -11.57 -8.08 34.33
CA GLY A 243 -11.89 -8.05 32.92
C GLY A 243 -11.30 -9.29 32.29
N GLY A 244 -12.12 -10.34 32.11
CA GLY A 244 -11.72 -11.50 31.34
C GLY A 244 -11.30 -11.11 29.93
N PRO A 245 -10.66 -12.00 29.14
CA PRO A 245 -10.11 -11.73 27.80
C PRO A 245 -11.12 -11.20 26.78
N PHE A 246 -12.42 -11.19 27.15
CA PHE A 246 -13.54 -10.67 26.36
C PHE A 246 -14.27 -9.48 27.00
N GLY A 247 -13.76 -8.94 28.14
CA GLY A 247 -14.38 -7.80 28.84
C GLY A 247 -13.99 -6.47 28.20
N GLY A 248 -14.94 -5.83 27.51
CA GLY A 248 -15.14 -4.38 27.31
C GLY A 248 -14.10 -3.53 26.58
N GLY A 249 -12.93 -4.02 26.30
CA GLY A 249 -11.96 -3.29 25.53
C GLY A 249 -11.17 -4.25 24.65
N GLY A 250 -11.63 -4.59 23.49
CA GLY A 250 -11.10 -5.64 22.61
C GLY A 250 -9.56 -5.81 22.64
N LEU A 251 -9.04 -6.81 21.96
CA LEU A 251 -7.58 -7.13 21.89
C LEU A 251 -6.68 -5.87 21.80
N MET A 252 -7.15 -4.84 21.10
CA MET A 252 -6.47 -3.55 20.92
C MET A 252 -6.44 -2.72 22.22
N GLY A 253 -7.53 -2.70 23.01
CA GLY A 253 -7.58 -1.95 24.28
C GLY A 253 -6.72 -2.61 25.38
N GLY A 254 -6.69 -3.94 25.43
CA GLY A 254 -5.80 -4.68 26.33
C GLY A 254 -4.32 -4.48 26.02
N VAL A 255 -3.97 -4.47 24.74
CA VAL A 255 -2.60 -4.18 24.27
C VAL A 255 -2.21 -2.75 24.61
N LEU A 256 -3.05 -1.76 24.36
CA LEU A 256 -2.75 -0.36 24.69
C LEU A 256 -2.59 -0.12 26.22
N GLN A 257 -3.43 -0.78 27.03
CA GLN A 257 -3.37 -0.63 28.49
C GLN A 257 -2.13 -1.32 29.09
N SER A 258 -1.62 -2.39 28.48
CA SER A 258 -0.41 -3.07 28.95
C SER A 258 0.89 -2.29 28.68
N PHE A 259 0.89 -1.34 27.72
CA PHE A 259 2.04 -0.43 27.52
C PHE A 259 2.23 0.58 28.68
N ALA A 260 1.21 0.78 29.50
CA ALA A 260 1.28 1.76 30.62
C ALA A 260 1.89 1.22 31.91
N GLY A 261 2.19 -0.09 32.02
CA GLY A 261 2.58 -0.69 33.32
C GLY A 261 3.71 -1.72 33.24
N GLY A 262 4.92 -1.32 33.63
CA GLY A 262 6.01 -2.16 34.15
C GLY A 262 6.39 -3.41 33.30
N SER A 263 6.53 -4.57 33.95
CA SER A 263 6.94 -5.84 33.35
C SER A 263 5.93 -6.39 32.34
N MET A 264 4.65 -6.10 32.51
CA MET A 264 3.59 -6.49 31.56
C MET A 264 3.71 -5.76 30.22
N GLY A 265 4.10 -4.49 30.21
CA GLY A 265 4.33 -3.72 28.99
C GLY A 265 5.48 -4.31 28.16
N ALA A 266 6.59 -4.64 28.78
CA ALA A 266 7.73 -5.27 28.12
C ALA A 266 7.38 -6.63 27.52
N ALA A 267 6.61 -7.46 28.23
CA ALA A 267 6.14 -8.75 27.73
C ALA A 267 5.24 -8.59 26.49
N THR A 268 4.32 -7.63 26.51
CA THR A 268 3.42 -7.34 25.39
C THR A 268 4.19 -6.89 24.14
N ILE A 269 5.20 -6.03 24.28
CA ILE A 269 6.06 -5.62 23.16
C ILE A 269 6.80 -6.83 22.56
N SER A 270 7.38 -7.68 23.42
CA SER A 270 8.08 -8.88 22.98
C SER A 270 7.17 -9.82 22.19
N ILE A 271 5.96 -10.05 22.69
CA ILE A 271 4.95 -10.87 22.02
C ILE A 271 4.54 -10.24 20.68
N ALA A 272 4.31 -8.93 20.65
CA ALA A 272 3.96 -8.23 19.42
C ALA A 272 5.04 -8.33 18.34
N ILE A 273 6.32 -8.29 18.70
CA ILE A 273 7.45 -8.49 17.78
C ILE A 273 7.44 -9.89 17.18
N VAL A 274 7.19 -10.92 18.01
CA VAL A 274 7.12 -12.31 17.53
C VAL A 274 5.91 -12.48 16.58
N PHE A 275 4.73 -11.94 16.94
CA PHE A 275 3.57 -11.95 16.05
C PHE A 275 3.86 -11.21 14.74
N ALA A 276 4.51 -10.06 14.80
CA ALA A 276 4.91 -9.29 13.62
C ALA A 276 5.78 -10.11 12.67
N ALA A 277 6.73 -10.89 13.19
CA ALA A 277 7.57 -11.76 12.39
C ALA A 277 6.75 -12.88 11.71
N VAL A 278 5.82 -13.51 12.45
CA VAL A 278 4.94 -14.56 11.91
C VAL A 278 4.01 -14.02 10.85
N VAL A 279 3.37 -12.87 11.09
CA VAL A 279 2.51 -12.18 10.11
C VAL A 279 3.31 -11.82 8.86
N ALA A 280 4.57 -11.36 9.02
CA ALA A 280 5.43 -11.03 7.89
C ALA A 280 5.71 -12.26 6.99
N LEU A 281 5.90 -13.45 7.57
CA LEU A 281 6.09 -14.69 6.80
C LEU A 281 4.87 -14.99 5.92
N PHE A 282 3.65 -14.95 6.49
CA PHE A 282 2.42 -15.19 5.72
C PHE A 282 2.15 -14.10 4.69
N ALA A 283 2.44 -12.83 5.03
CA ALA A 283 2.29 -11.73 4.10
C ALA A 283 3.22 -11.85 2.88
N LEU A 284 4.45 -12.35 3.05
CA LEU A 284 5.35 -12.63 1.91
C LEU A 284 4.77 -13.68 0.96
N ILE A 285 4.23 -14.78 1.52
CA ILE A 285 3.60 -15.83 0.72
C ILE A 285 2.41 -15.25 -0.05
N GLN A 286 1.58 -14.44 0.62
CA GLN A 286 0.43 -13.78 0.02
C GLN A 286 0.84 -12.80 -1.10
N ILE A 287 1.87 -11.98 -0.87
CA ILE A 287 2.37 -11.02 -1.85
C ILE A 287 2.90 -11.75 -3.08
N LEU A 288 3.78 -12.75 -2.91
CA LEU A 288 4.31 -13.51 -4.04
C LEU A 288 3.21 -14.29 -4.77
N GLY A 289 2.28 -14.89 -4.03
CA GLY A 289 1.11 -15.56 -4.61
C GLY A 289 0.28 -14.60 -5.49
N THR A 290 0.04 -13.37 -5.03
CA THR A 290 -0.69 -12.36 -5.79
C THR A 290 0.09 -11.92 -7.05
N ILE A 291 1.43 -11.82 -6.98
CA ILE A 291 2.29 -11.55 -8.15
C ILE A 291 2.14 -12.66 -9.19
N LEU A 292 2.20 -13.92 -8.79
CA LEU A 292 2.06 -15.07 -9.68
C LEU A 292 0.66 -15.13 -10.33
N ILE A 293 -0.40 -14.80 -9.57
CA ILE A 293 -1.76 -14.69 -10.08
C ILE A 293 -1.84 -13.58 -11.14
N PHE A 294 -1.31 -12.40 -10.82
CA PHE A 294 -1.30 -11.29 -11.77
C PHE A 294 -0.60 -11.68 -13.06
N ASP A 295 0.58 -12.28 -12.99
CA ASP A 295 1.36 -12.67 -14.16
C ASP A 295 0.63 -13.72 -15.02
N SER A 296 0.00 -14.72 -14.38
CA SER A 296 -0.76 -15.73 -15.09
C SER A 296 -1.99 -15.19 -15.82
N LEU A 297 -2.69 -14.22 -15.21
CA LEU A 297 -3.89 -13.61 -15.79
C LEU A 297 -3.55 -12.50 -16.79
N ALA A 298 -2.48 -11.75 -16.54
CA ALA A 298 -2.04 -10.64 -17.39
C ALA A 298 -1.49 -11.11 -18.73
N ALA A 299 -0.86 -12.29 -18.79
CA ALA A 299 -0.29 -12.84 -20.00
C ALA A 299 -1.32 -13.02 -21.13
N ASP A 300 -2.56 -13.38 -20.74
CA ASP A 300 -3.64 -13.68 -21.69
C ASP A 300 -4.66 -12.53 -21.84
N THR A 301 -4.43 -11.36 -21.20
CA THR A 301 -5.40 -10.26 -21.17
C THR A 301 -4.84 -9.02 -21.86
N GLU A 302 -5.52 -8.58 -22.94
CA GLU A 302 -5.19 -7.30 -23.57
C GLU A 302 -5.54 -6.11 -22.67
N ALA A 303 -4.64 -5.14 -22.59
CA ALA A 303 -4.76 -3.97 -21.70
C ALA A 303 -5.60 -2.83 -22.32
N SER A 304 -6.83 -3.12 -22.77
CA SER A 304 -7.67 -2.14 -23.46
C SER A 304 -8.10 -0.96 -22.59
N SER A 305 -8.45 -1.22 -21.32
CA SER A 305 -8.85 -0.14 -20.39
C SER A 305 -7.66 0.70 -19.95
N ALA A 306 -6.47 0.09 -19.81
CA ALA A 306 -5.25 0.84 -19.52
C ALA A 306 -4.90 1.81 -20.64
N ASP A 307 -5.02 1.38 -21.90
CA ASP A 307 -4.77 2.22 -23.07
C ASP A 307 -5.83 3.32 -23.22
N PHE A 308 -7.10 3.02 -22.97
CA PHE A 308 -8.16 4.02 -22.95
C PHE A 308 -7.89 5.10 -21.90
N LEU A 309 -7.58 4.72 -20.66
CA LEU A 309 -7.29 5.66 -19.59
C LEU A 309 -6.04 6.51 -19.87
N ARG A 310 -4.99 5.91 -20.44
CA ARG A 310 -3.79 6.65 -20.86
C ARG A 310 -4.10 7.68 -21.94
N ARG A 311 -4.82 7.30 -22.99
CA ARG A 311 -5.25 8.22 -24.07
C ARG A 311 -6.11 9.35 -23.53
N ARG A 312 -7.05 9.04 -22.62
CA ARG A 312 -7.90 10.05 -21.98
C ARG A 312 -7.08 11.03 -21.15
N ALA A 313 -6.13 10.55 -20.35
CA ALA A 313 -5.24 11.39 -19.56
C ALA A 313 -4.34 12.27 -20.44
N GLN A 314 -3.83 11.73 -21.55
CA GLN A 314 -3.05 12.50 -22.51
C GLN A 314 -3.87 13.61 -23.17
N ASN A 315 -5.12 13.32 -23.56
CA ASN A 315 -6.02 14.32 -24.14
C ASN A 315 -6.33 15.44 -23.16
N ILE A 316 -6.63 15.10 -21.89
CA ILE A 316 -6.86 16.11 -20.84
C ILE A 316 -5.61 16.96 -20.62
N LYS A 317 -4.43 16.33 -20.56
CA LYS A 317 -3.16 17.07 -20.41
C LYS A 317 -2.92 18.01 -21.58
N ALA A 318 -3.14 17.56 -22.82
CA ALA A 318 -3.01 18.38 -24.01
C ALA A 318 -4.00 19.54 -24.02
N GLU A 319 -5.23 19.33 -23.52
CA GLU A 319 -6.25 20.36 -23.41
C GLU A 319 -5.90 21.40 -22.35
N VAL A 320 -5.41 20.96 -21.19
CA VAL A 320 -4.89 21.86 -20.14
C VAL A 320 -3.69 22.65 -20.62
N GLU A 321 -2.78 22.04 -21.37
CA GLU A 321 -1.59 22.70 -21.94
C GLU A 321 -1.98 23.75 -23.00
N LYS A 322 -3.02 23.48 -23.80
CA LYS A 322 -3.58 24.41 -24.76
C LYS A 322 -4.22 25.66 -24.11
N HIS A 323 -4.79 25.49 -22.91
CA HIS A 323 -5.40 26.57 -22.14
C HIS A 323 -4.45 27.21 -21.12
N ARG A 324 -3.22 26.69 -21.01
CA ARG A 324 -2.21 27.32 -20.17
C ARG A 324 -1.85 28.66 -20.77
N PRO A 325 -1.97 29.80 -20.03
CA PRO A 325 -1.53 31.10 -20.51
C PRO A 325 -0.09 30.92 -20.99
N GLN A 326 0.15 31.25 -22.27
CA GLN A 326 1.52 31.25 -22.78
C GLN A 326 2.26 32.30 -21.94
N THR A 327 3.04 31.84 -20.98
CA THR A 327 4.04 32.68 -20.33
C THR A 327 4.83 33.32 -21.49
N ALA A 328 4.83 34.63 -21.54
CA ALA A 328 5.54 35.42 -22.58
C ALA A 328 6.91 34.74 -22.83
N PRO A 329 7.33 34.68 -24.11
CA PRO A 329 8.62 34.10 -24.45
C PRO A 329 9.67 34.68 -23.51
N ALA A 330 10.38 33.79 -22.78
CA ALA A 330 11.49 34.22 -21.95
C ALA A 330 12.37 35.11 -22.83
N ALA A 331 12.67 36.35 -22.35
CA ALA A 331 13.53 37.25 -23.05
C ALA A 331 14.74 36.49 -23.58
N PRO A 332 15.18 36.74 -24.82
CA PRO A 332 16.27 35.99 -25.42
C PRO A 332 17.43 35.95 -24.43
N GLN A 333 17.81 34.74 -23.99
CA GLN A 333 19.04 34.58 -23.23
C GLN A 333 20.16 35.21 -24.05
N PRO A 334 20.95 36.15 -23.49
CA PRO A 334 22.08 36.70 -24.20
C PRO A 334 22.91 35.52 -24.73
N ALA A 335 23.17 35.56 -26.03
CA ALA A 335 23.99 34.56 -26.70
C ALA A 335 25.26 34.35 -25.88
N PRO A 336 25.70 33.08 -25.66
CA PRO A 336 26.95 32.86 -24.97
C PRO A 336 28.04 33.67 -25.66
N ALA A 337 28.63 34.60 -24.92
CA ALA A 337 29.74 35.41 -25.42
C ALA A 337 30.76 34.46 -26.02
N SER A 338 31.07 34.62 -27.29
CA SER A 338 32.07 33.85 -28.00
C SER A 338 33.32 33.84 -27.15
N ALA A 339 33.77 32.65 -26.72
CA ALA A 339 34.93 32.48 -25.89
C ALA A 339 36.11 33.16 -26.62
N ALA A 340 36.58 34.30 -26.06
CA ALA A 340 37.79 34.95 -26.56
C ALA A 340 38.99 33.99 -26.35
N HIS A 341 39.78 33.80 -27.37
CA HIS A 341 40.96 32.95 -27.29
C HIS A 341 42.22 33.83 -27.17
N CYS A 342 43.16 33.40 -26.40
CA CYS A 342 44.46 34.12 -26.28
C CYS A 342 45.17 34.18 -27.65
N THR A 343 45.54 35.36 -28.07
CA THR A 343 46.22 35.58 -29.37
C THR A 343 47.62 34.99 -29.44
N GLN A 344 48.19 34.66 -28.28
CA GLN A 344 49.59 34.15 -28.21
C GLN A 344 49.63 32.59 -28.16
N CYS A 345 48.70 31.94 -27.42
CA CYS A 345 48.73 30.49 -27.21
C CYS A 345 47.44 29.79 -27.63
N GLY A 346 46.39 30.50 -28.03
CA GLY A 346 45.12 29.89 -28.44
C GLY A 346 44.22 29.35 -27.31
N ALA A 347 44.62 29.49 -26.05
CA ALA A 347 43.82 29.00 -24.90
C ALA A 347 42.53 29.82 -24.76
N ALA A 348 41.45 29.17 -24.34
CA ALA A 348 40.15 29.82 -24.08
C ALA A 348 40.29 30.74 -22.86
N LEU A 349 39.83 31.97 -23.00
CA LEU A 349 39.85 33.01 -21.96
C LEU A 349 38.49 33.11 -21.29
N THR A 350 38.49 33.24 -19.95
CA THR A 350 37.27 33.49 -19.18
C THR A 350 36.93 35.01 -19.26
N PRO A 351 35.70 35.41 -19.47
CA PRO A 351 35.34 36.81 -19.50
C PRO A 351 35.74 37.54 -18.21
N GLY A 352 36.66 38.53 -18.34
CA GLY A 352 37.14 39.31 -17.20
C GLY A 352 38.58 39.00 -16.79
N ASP A 353 39.26 38.04 -17.41
CA ASP A 353 40.68 37.74 -17.15
C ASP A 353 41.57 38.85 -17.72
N LYS A 354 42.45 39.36 -16.88
CA LYS A 354 43.46 40.37 -17.29
C LYS A 354 44.75 39.74 -17.85
N PHE A 355 44.97 38.46 -17.60
CA PHE A 355 46.09 37.69 -18.05
C PHE A 355 45.65 36.28 -18.45
N CYS A 356 46.27 35.72 -19.47
CA CYS A 356 46.05 34.37 -19.87
C CYS A 356 46.62 33.40 -18.82
N GLY A 357 45.80 32.47 -18.26
CA GLY A 357 46.21 31.51 -17.22
C GLY A 357 47.29 30.51 -17.68
N GLU A 358 47.38 30.26 -19.02
CA GLU A 358 48.35 29.28 -19.57
C GLU A 358 49.70 29.89 -19.93
N CYS A 359 49.74 31.11 -20.50
CA CYS A 359 50.99 31.71 -20.98
C CYS A 359 51.36 33.04 -20.29
N GLY A 360 50.52 33.55 -19.39
CA GLY A 360 50.78 34.76 -18.64
C GLY A 360 50.69 36.07 -19.46
N THR A 361 50.32 36.03 -20.73
CA THR A 361 50.23 37.21 -21.60
C THR A 361 49.03 38.11 -21.18
N PRO A 362 49.23 39.45 -21.05
CA PRO A 362 48.12 40.33 -20.76
C PRO A 362 47.09 40.32 -21.89
N VAL A 363 45.82 40.20 -21.52
CA VAL A 363 44.69 40.20 -22.41
C VAL A 363 44.12 41.64 -22.38
N GLY A 364 44.42 42.40 -23.38
CA GLY A 364 43.99 43.79 -23.53
C GLY A 364 42.77 43.92 -24.41
#